data_2f6aaded9c4bc04eb951f6a62cf493b0
#
_entry.id   2f6aaded9c4bc04eb951f6a62cf493b0
#
_cell.length_a   1.000
_cell.length_b   1.000
_cell.length_c   1.000
_cell.angle_alpha   90.00
_cell.angle_beta   90.00
_cell.angle_gamma   90.00
#
_symmetry.space_group_name_H-M   'P 1'
#
loop_
_entity.id
_entity.type
_entity.pdbx_description
1 polymer ?
#
loop_
_entity_poly.entity_id
_entity_poly.type
_entity_poly.pdbx_seq_one_letter_code
_entity_poly.pdbx_strand_id
1 'polypeptide(L)'
;MSLRSLTFVSIVVFITTEAVSGEDVLKAVGDQVSFRPDKFVPPVTSIIWKHITTDGITVVKAIEWEKGEPETPEIPNPRFKGITTVDEKTGEINITNLKVEHSGVYTIDINMKEQKQKFTLTVMERVPKPVIKVNMTEDNPDDVYLRCEYNETIIWKNSAGKTLKGSKLNPTRESITVKNKGNLKNFYTCTLKNAVSEETSDPVYESDLFEDVSSKELLGILIAITIIQIIIISFHFVQYKVSPEFIKFVEDHCPLIEGLYSPVLANINERRKSYSPRMA
;
A
#
# COMPACT_ATOMS: atom_id res chain seq x y z
N MET A 1 -15.69 24.37 86.21
CA MET A 1 -15.15 24.76 84.93
C MET A 1 -15.78 23.87 83.88
N SER A 2 -16.67 24.44 83.07
CA SER A 2 -17.44 23.67 82.08
C SER A 2 -16.75 23.79 80.75
N LEU A 3 -16.29 22.66 80.15
CA LEU A 3 -15.77 22.55 78.77
C LEU A 3 -16.99 22.57 77.86
N ARG A 4 -17.12 23.65 77.09
CA ARG A 4 -18.06 23.70 75.95
C ARG A 4 -17.45 22.95 74.78
N SER A 5 -18.05 21.85 74.40
CA SER A 5 -17.78 21.12 73.16
C SER A 5 -18.23 21.92 71.97
N LEU A 6 -17.29 22.37 71.12
CA LEU A 6 -17.59 22.94 69.80
C LEU A 6 -17.71 21.77 68.81
N THR A 7 -18.93 21.47 68.39
CA THR A 7 -19.22 20.57 67.28
C THR A 7 -19.02 21.33 65.97
N PHE A 8 -17.93 21.01 65.22
CA PHE A 8 -17.75 21.42 63.85
C PHE A 8 -18.69 20.62 62.93
N VAL A 9 -19.71 21.28 62.40
CA VAL A 9 -20.54 20.73 61.33
C VAL A 9 -19.79 20.94 60.01
N SER A 10 -19.14 19.89 59.51
CA SER A 10 -18.57 19.89 58.16
C SER A 10 -19.71 19.79 57.14
N ILE A 11 -20.00 20.89 56.45
CA ILE A 11 -20.89 20.89 55.30
C ILE A 11 -20.09 20.30 54.12
N VAL A 12 -20.32 19.04 53.80
CA VAL A 12 -19.81 18.41 52.57
C VAL A 12 -20.71 18.89 51.44
N VAL A 13 -20.23 19.85 50.67
CA VAL A 13 -20.85 20.25 49.39
C VAL A 13 -20.52 19.17 48.38
N PHE A 14 -21.46 18.30 48.06
CA PHE A 14 -21.39 17.42 46.90
C PHE A 14 -21.56 18.28 45.64
N ILE A 15 -20.46 18.65 45.00
CA ILE A 15 -20.51 19.18 43.65
C ILE A 15 -20.77 17.96 42.74
N THR A 16 -22.06 17.72 42.43
CA THR A 16 -22.42 16.79 41.36
C THR A 16 -22.04 17.47 40.05
N THR A 17 -20.87 17.18 39.54
CA THR A 17 -20.55 17.42 38.12
C THR A 17 -21.44 16.49 37.32
N GLU A 18 -22.57 17.03 36.81
CA GLU A 18 -23.35 16.31 35.80
C GLU A 18 -22.41 16.04 34.65
N ALA A 19 -22.11 14.76 34.42
CA ALA A 19 -21.35 14.34 33.24
C ALA A 19 -22.13 14.79 32.00
N VAL A 20 -21.58 15.71 31.23
CA VAL A 20 -22.09 16.06 29.91
C VAL A 20 -21.93 14.80 29.09
N SER A 21 -23.06 14.16 28.71
CA SER A 21 -22.98 12.99 27.81
C SER A 21 -22.52 13.51 26.46
N GLY A 22 -21.31 13.12 26.08
CA GLY A 22 -20.71 13.42 24.78
C GLY A 22 -20.56 12.13 24.01
N GLU A 23 -20.85 12.14 22.72
CA GLU A 23 -20.56 11.04 21.81
C GLU A 23 -19.42 11.49 20.90
N ASP A 24 -18.31 10.76 20.95
CA ASP A 24 -17.16 10.99 20.08
C ASP A 24 -17.22 10.02 18.89
N VAL A 25 -17.34 10.55 17.69
CA VAL A 25 -17.51 9.79 16.45
C VAL A 25 -16.35 10.07 15.50
N LEU A 26 -15.73 9.00 15.03
CA LEU A 26 -14.69 9.04 13.98
C LEU A 26 -15.30 8.58 12.65
N LYS A 27 -15.07 9.34 11.59
CA LYS A 27 -15.55 9.05 10.23
C LYS A 27 -14.48 9.34 9.20
N ALA A 28 -14.55 8.66 8.06
CA ALA A 28 -13.72 8.98 6.91
C ALA A 28 -14.39 10.05 6.03
N VAL A 29 -13.58 10.78 5.27
CA VAL A 29 -14.09 11.65 4.19
C VAL A 29 -14.96 10.82 3.24
N GLY A 30 -16.13 11.39 2.87
CA GLY A 30 -17.16 10.75 2.06
C GLY A 30 -18.19 9.93 2.84
N ASP A 31 -17.96 9.61 4.11
CA ASP A 31 -18.92 8.90 4.96
C ASP A 31 -20.13 9.77 5.31
N GLN A 32 -21.04 9.20 6.07
CA GLN A 32 -22.18 9.90 6.67
C GLN A 32 -22.17 9.73 8.19
N VAL A 33 -22.83 10.65 8.87
CA VAL A 33 -23.06 10.63 10.32
C VAL A 33 -24.47 11.08 10.66
N SER A 34 -25.06 10.47 11.68
CA SER A 34 -26.31 10.92 12.28
C SER A 34 -26.08 11.19 13.76
N PHE A 35 -26.64 12.31 14.26
CA PHE A 35 -26.67 12.62 15.67
C PHE A 35 -28.12 12.76 16.11
N ARG A 36 -28.47 12.06 17.19
CA ARG A 36 -29.80 12.07 17.75
C ARG A 36 -29.77 12.54 19.19
N PRO A 37 -30.60 13.54 19.57
CA PRO A 37 -30.67 13.98 20.95
C PRO A 37 -31.31 12.91 21.86
N ASP A 38 -30.74 12.70 23.05
CA ASP A 38 -31.25 11.75 24.04
C ASP A 38 -32.66 12.10 24.52
N LYS A 39 -32.99 13.39 24.55
CA LYS A 39 -34.27 13.91 24.98
C LYS A 39 -34.90 14.75 23.88
N PHE A 40 -36.00 14.27 23.35
CA PHE A 40 -36.82 14.98 22.38
C PHE A 40 -38.28 14.89 22.80
N VAL A 41 -38.79 15.95 23.49
CA VAL A 41 -40.11 15.92 24.10
C VAL A 41 -41.05 16.91 23.38
N PRO A 42 -42.08 16.42 22.69
CA PRO A 42 -43.12 17.27 22.10
C PRO A 42 -43.93 18.08 23.15
N PRO A 43 -44.45 19.25 22.78
CA PRO A 43 -44.44 19.84 21.45
C PRO A 43 -43.13 20.54 21.13
N VAL A 44 -42.57 20.26 19.92
CA VAL A 44 -41.39 20.94 19.39
C VAL A 44 -41.84 21.91 18.31
N THR A 45 -41.37 23.14 18.40
CA THR A 45 -41.66 24.22 17.45
C THR A 45 -40.43 24.69 16.67
N SER A 46 -39.22 24.43 17.19
CA SER A 46 -37.99 24.76 16.49
C SER A 46 -36.85 23.79 16.84
N ILE A 47 -36.00 23.54 15.87
CA ILE A 47 -34.77 22.74 15.98
C ILE A 47 -33.66 23.50 15.27
N ILE A 48 -32.55 23.74 15.99
CA ILE A 48 -31.35 24.36 15.41
C ILE A 48 -30.15 23.50 15.76
N TRP A 49 -29.52 22.90 14.76
CA TRP A 49 -28.23 22.28 14.93
C TRP A 49 -27.12 23.27 14.64
N LYS A 50 -26.17 23.37 15.57
CA LYS A 50 -25.00 24.24 15.50
C LYS A 50 -23.74 23.39 15.36
N HIS A 51 -22.80 23.89 14.62
CA HIS A 51 -21.47 23.32 14.48
C HIS A 51 -20.45 24.32 15.01
N ILE A 52 -19.64 23.87 15.95
CA ILE A 52 -18.49 24.59 16.51
C ILE A 52 -17.27 23.99 15.89
N THR A 53 -16.50 24.78 15.15
CA THR A 53 -15.29 24.31 14.44
C THR A 53 -14.22 23.82 15.43
N THR A 54 -13.23 23.09 14.93
CA THR A 54 -12.16 22.51 15.76
C THR A 54 -11.30 23.54 16.48
N ASP A 55 -11.31 24.80 16.05
CA ASP A 55 -10.68 25.93 16.76
C ASP A 55 -11.43 26.34 18.02
N GLY A 56 -12.67 25.85 18.20
CA GLY A 56 -13.54 26.18 19.33
C GLY A 56 -14.12 27.61 19.32
N ILE A 57 -13.86 28.38 18.26
CA ILE A 57 -14.19 29.80 18.17
C ILE A 57 -15.39 30.05 17.25
N THR A 58 -15.39 29.43 16.08
CA THR A 58 -16.39 29.66 15.06
C THR A 58 -17.62 28.77 15.30
N VAL A 59 -18.78 29.40 15.46
CA VAL A 59 -20.06 28.70 15.59
C VAL A 59 -20.95 29.06 14.40
N VAL A 60 -21.42 28.03 13.70
CA VAL A 60 -22.32 28.19 12.56
C VAL A 60 -23.57 27.33 12.72
N LYS A 61 -24.72 27.79 12.22
CA LYS A 61 -25.93 26.96 12.11
C LYS A 61 -25.71 25.96 10.93
N ALA A 62 -25.83 24.68 11.23
CA ALA A 62 -25.74 23.61 10.21
C ALA A 62 -27.11 23.45 9.52
N ILE A 63 -28.18 23.41 10.28
CA ILE A 63 -29.56 23.33 9.78
C ILE A 63 -30.52 23.93 10.84
N GLU A 64 -31.56 24.56 10.36
CA GLU A 64 -32.62 25.16 11.19
C GLU A 64 -33.98 24.74 10.63
N TRP A 65 -34.85 24.30 11.51
CA TRP A 65 -36.25 23.98 11.23
C TRP A 65 -37.14 24.67 12.20
N GLU A 66 -38.21 25.29 11.70
CA GLU A 66 -39.23 25.93 12.47
C GLU A 66 -40.63 25.49 12.00
N LYS A 67 -41.52 25.24 12.93
CA LYS A 67 -42.87 24.78 12.62
C LYS A 67 -43.69 25.89 11.98
N GLY A 68 -44.12 25.63 10.76
CA GLY A 68 -45.05 26.54 10.07
C GLY A 68 -44.50 27.24 8.86
N GLU A 69 -43.23 27.62 8.83
CA GLU A 69 -42.60 28.21 7.62
C GLU A 69 -41.05 28.26 7.76
N PRO A 70 -40.29 28.02 6.67
CA PRO A 70 -40.74 27.43 5.41
C PRO A 70 -41.01 25.92 5.54
N GLU A 71 -41.75 25.32 4.57
CA GLU A 71 -42.02 23.87 4.57
C GLU A 71 -40.74 23.00 4.62
N THR A 72 -39.60 23.56 4.21
CA THR A 72 -38.31 22.88 4.21
C THR A 72 -37.35 23.55 5.20
N PRO A 73 -36.53 22.74 5.92
CA PRO A 73 -35.51 23.27 6.80
C PRO A 73 -34.53 24.20 6.09
N GLU A 74 -34.14 25.29 6.74
CA GLU A 74 -33.16 26.24 6.26
C GLU A 74 -31.74 25.74 6.55
N ILE A 75 -30.83 25.85 5.58
CA ILE A 75 -29.42 25.54 5.73
C ILE A 75 -28.61 26.81 5.46
N PRO A 76 -28.37 27.64 6.50
CA PRO A 76 -27.76 28.94 6.33
C PRO A 76 -26.29 28.89 5.86
N ASN A 77 -25.55 27.88 6.33
CA ASN A 77 -24.12 27.78 6.02
C ASN A 77 -23.90 26.93 4.77
N PRO A 78 -23.19 27.47 3.74
CA PRO A 78 -22.91 26.75 2.48
C PRO A 78 -22.21 25.40 2.66
N ARG A 79 -21.41 25.22 3.73
CA ARG A 79 -20.70 23.97 4.07
C ARG A 79 -21.63 22.78 4.21
N PHE A 80 -22.86 23.00 4.70
CA PHE A 80 -23.86 21.98 4.99
C PHE A 80 -24.93 21.84 3.89
N LYS A 81 -24.89 22.71 2.86
CA LYS A 81 -25.93 22.80 1.84
C LYS A 81 -25.94 21.56 0.94
N GLY A 82 -27.12 20.94 0.81
CA GLY A 82 -27.29 19.75 -0.03
C GLY A 82 -26.81 18.43 0.55
N ILE A 83 -26.21 18.45 1.76
CA ILE A 83 -25.70 17.25 2.42
C ILE A 83 -26.31 17.00 3.81
N THR A 84 -27.15 17.94 4.30
CA THR A 84 -27.67 17.87 5.66
C THR A 84 -29.20 17.80 5.63
N THR A 85 -29.76 16.94 6.48
CA THR A 85 -31.19 16.82 6.72
C THR A 85 -31.47 16.74 8.22
N VAL A 86 -32.67 17.11 8.64
CA VAL A 86 -33.17 16.94 10.04
C VAL A 86 -34.49 16.21 10.02
N ASP A 87 -34.68 15.29 10.96
CA ASP A 87 -35.95 14.63 11.21
C ASP A 87 -36.74 15.45 12.29
N GLU A 88 -37.82 16.06 11.88
CA GLU A 88 -38.68 16.89 12.73
C GLU A 88 -39.30 16.12 13.91
N LYS A 89 -39.45 14.79 13.80
CA LYS A 89 -40.09 13.95 14.82
C LYS A 89 -39.10 13.49 15.89
N THR A 90 -37.84 13.42 15.56
CA THR A 90 -36.80 12.90 16.46
C THR A 90 -35.74 13.91 16.80
N GLY A 91 -35.64 15.00 16.03
CA GLY A 91 -34.57 15.98 16.13
C GLY A 91 -33.23 15.51 15.59
N GLU A 92 -33.19 14.32 14.97
CA GLU A 92 -31.96 13.73 14.44
C GLU A 92 -31.48 14.54 13.23
N ILE A 93 -30.18 14.92 13.23
CA ILE A 93 -29.50 15.46 12.08
C ILE A 93 -28.76 14.32 11.35
N ASN A 94 -28.83 14.32 10.03
CA ASN A 94 -28.01 13.45 9.19
C ASN A 94 -27.16 14.30 8.24
N ILE A 95 -25.86 14.04 8.19
CA ILE A 95 -24.90 14.74 7.34
C ILE A 95 -24.20 13.69 6.47
N THR A 96 -24.31 13.82 5.17
CA THR A 96 -23.71 12.92 4.17
C THR A 96 -22.47 13.56 3.53
N ASN A 97 -21.67 12.77 2.81
CA ASN A 97 -20.49 13.24 2.07
C ASN A 97 -19.57 14.12 2.92
N LEU A 98 -19.19 13.59 4.07
CA LEU A 98 -18.36 14.27 5.06
C LEU A 98 -17.02 14.71 4.49
N LYS A 99 -16.55 15.88 4.91
CA LYS A 99 -15.23 16.44 4.63
C LYS A 99 -14.54 16.76 5.95
N VAL A 100 -13.22 16.92 5.94
CA VAL A 100 -12.44 17.31 7.13
C VAL A 100 -12.99 18.56 7.79
N GLU A 101 -13.50 19.54 7.02
CA GLU A 101 -14.11 20.79 7.52
C GLU A 101 -15.41 20.61 8.35
N HIS A 102 -16.00 19.41 8.33
CA HIS A 102 -17.16 19.07 9.16
C HIS A 102 -16.75 18.55 10.54
N SER A 103 -15.45 18.37 10.81
CA SER A 103 -14.94 18.05 12.13
C SER A 103 -15.25 19.19 13.11
N GLY A 104 -15.60 18.82 14.34
CA GLY A 104 -15.92 19.79 15.37
C GLY A 104 -16.97 19.27 16.33
N VAL A 105 -17.55 20.18 17.12
CA VAL A 105 -18.59 19.84 18.11
C VAL A 105 -19.95 20.30 17.59
N TYR A 106 -20.90 19.38 17.64
CA TYR A 106 -22.30 19.66 17.29
C TYR A 106 -23.15 19.78 18.57
N THR A 107 -23.97 20.82 18.58
CA THR A 107 -24.97 21.07 19.64
C THR A 107 -26.33 21.32 19.03
N ILE A 108 -27.38 21.05 19.78
CA ILE A 108 -28.77 21.25 19.34
C ILE A 108 -29.50 22.18 20.28
N ASP A 109 -30.23 23.13 19.70
CA ASP A 109 -31.27 23.91 20.41
C ASP A 109 -32.63 23.33 20.03
N ILE A 110 -33.47 23.07 21.04
CA ILE A 110 -34.86 22.65 20.89
C ILE A 110 -35.74 23.71 21.55
N ASN A 111 -36.68 24.27 20.81
CA ASN A 111 -37.52 25.37 21.26
C ASN A 111 -36.68 26.54 21.84
N MET A 112 -35.63 26.94 21.11
CA MET A 112 -34.65 28.00 21.47
C MET A 112 -33.87 27.73 22.76
N LYS A 113 -33.87 26.48 23.25
CA LYS A 113 -33.10 26.07 24.42
C LYS A 113 -32.00 25.10 24.05
N GLU A 114 -30.73 25.50 24.28
CA GLU A 114 -29.57 24.63 24.06
C GLU A 114 -29.62 23.40 24.97
N GLN A 115 -29.43 22.24 24.39
CA GLN A 115 -29.33 20.98 25.12
C GLN A 115 -27.91 20.80 25.68
N LYS A 116 -27.81 20.09 26.81
CA LYS A 116 -26.49 19.83 27.43
C LYS A 116 -25.63 18.82 26.64
N GLN A 117 -26.28 17.95 25.88
CA GLN A 117 -25.61 16.93 25.09
C GLN A 117 -24.78 17.55 23.95
N LYS A 118 -23.58 17.05 23.76
CA LYS A 118 -22.65 17.46 22.69
C LYS A 118 -22.19 16.22 21.90
N PHE A 119 -21.95 16.39 20.62
CA PHE A 119 -21.45 15.36 19.74
C PHE A 119 -20.15 15.84 19.13
N THR A 120 -19.06 15.09 19.32
CA THR A 120 -17.77 15.43 18.73
C THR A 120 -17.58 14.59 17.49
N LEU A 121 -17.45 15.22 16.34
CA LEU A 121 -17.14 14.56 15.07
C LEU A 121 -15.69 14.84 14.69
N THR A 122 -14.95 13.77 14.40
CA THR A 122 -13.64 13.85 13.77
C THR A 122 -13.70 13.17 12.41
N VAL A 123 -13.46 13.92 11.35
CA VAL A 123 -13.40 13.42 9.98
C VAL A 123 -11.95 13.38 9.52
N MET A 124 -11.50 12.24 9.07
CA MET A 124 -10.13 12.02 8.63
C MET A 124 -10.10 11.56 7.18
N GLU A 125 -9.03 11.91 6.48
CA GLU A 125 -8.76 11.34 5.16
C GLU A 125 -8.53 9.83 5.26
N ARG A 126 -8.92 9.10 4.20
CA ARG A 126 -8.55 7.69 4.08
C ARG A 126 -7.07 7.58 3.76
N VAL A 127 -6.41 6.55 4.28
CA VAL A 127 -5.02 6.30 3.91
C VAL A 127 -4.92 5.99 2.41
N PRO A 128 -3.91 6.52 1.71
CA PRO A 128 -3.66 6.17 0.32
C PRO A 128 -3.09 4.75 0.21
N LYS A 129 -3.26 4.11 -0.94
CA LYS A 129 -2.59 2.85 -1.24
C LYS A 129 -1.07 3.06 -1.20
N PRO A 130 -0.33 2.36 -0.34
CA PRO A 130 1.12 2.55 -0.24
C PRO A 130 1.87 1.99 -1.43
N VAL A 131 3.03 2.60 -1.69
CA VAL A 131 4.00 2.13 -2.68
C VAL A 131 5.29 1.78 -1.94
N ILE A 132 5.76 0.55 -2.11
CA ILE A 132 7.06 0.12 -1.58
C ILE A 132 8.16 0.62 -2.50
N LYS A 133 9.11 1.37 -1.93
CA LYS A 133 10.33 1.80 -2.63
C LYS A 133 11.45 0.80 -2.36
N VAL A 134 12.07 0.29 -3.43
CA VAL A 134 13.18 -0.66 -3.35
C VAL A 134 14.48 0.11 -3.44
N ASN A 135 15.38 -0.11 -2.50
CA ASN A 135 16.72 0.47 -2.47
C ASN A 135 17.74 -0.66 -2.35
N MET A 136 18.57 -0.80 -3.37
CA MET A 136 19.74 -1.69 -3.34
C MET A 136 20.93 -0.93 -2.79
N THR A 137 21.81 -1.60 -2.05
CA THR A 137 23.10 -1.06 -1.62
C THR A 137 24.20 -1.61 -2.50
N GLU A 138 25.11 -0.74 -2.94
CA GLU A 138 26.29 -1.16 -3.70
C GLU A 138 27.25 -2.03 -2.86
N ASP A 139 27.22 -1.83 -1.53
CA ASP A 139 28.13 -2.52 -0.59
C ASP A 139 27.75 -3.99 -0.34
N ASN A 140 26.48 -4.36 -0.49
CA ASN A 140 26.02 -5.73 -0.27
C ASN A 140 24.83 -6.07 -1.18
N PRO A 141 25.08 -6.76 -2.32
CA PRO A 141 24.02 -7.11 -3.28
C PRO A 141 23.01 -8.13 -2.72
N ASP A 142 23.32 -8.82 -1.64
CA ASP A 142 22.40 -9.76 -0.97
C ASP A 142 21.44 -9.09 0.01
N ASP A 143 21.61 -7.79 0.28
CA ASP A 143 20.76 -7.01 1.18
C ASP A 143 19.99 -5.94 0.40
N VAL A 144 18.66 -6.05 0.38
CA VAL A 144 17.77 -5.07 -0.24
C VAL A 144 16.92 -4.39 0.83
N TYR A 145 16.80 -3.08 0.75
CA TYR A 145 15.98 -2.29 1.66
C TYR A 145 14.65 -1.96 1.01
N LEU A 146 13.55 -2.43 1.60
CA LEU A 146 12.19 -2.03 1.23
C LEU A 146 11.76 -0.91 2.14
N ARG A 147 11.31 0.21 1.57
CA ARG A 147 10.91 1.41 2.31
C ARG A 147 9.46 1.76 2.04
N CYS A 148 8.74 2.08 3.11
CA CYS A 148 7.39 2.60 3.10
C CYS A 148 7.35 3.94 3.85
N GLU A 149 6.50 4.88 3.40
CA GLU A 149 6.43 6.23 3.95
C GLU A 149 4.98 6.56 4.32
N TYR A 150 4.77 6.90 5.59
CA TYR A 150 3.48 7.39 6.09
C TYR A 150 3.66 8.02 7.48
N ASN A 151 2.80 8.98 7.81
CA ASN A 151 2.89 9.76 9.04
C ASN A 151 2.25 9.13 10.29
N GLU A 152 1.60 7.96 10.14
CA GLU A 152 0.97 7.25 11.26
C GLU A 152 1.52 5.82 11.37
N THR A 153 0.64 4.80 11.31
CA THR A 153 1.05 3.41 11.50
C THR A 153 1.43 2.73 10.19
N ILE A 154 2.64 2.17 10.15
CA ILE A 154 3.14 1.31 9.07
C ILE A 154 3.26 -0.11 9.60
N ILE A 155 2.73 -1.09 8.87
CA ILE A 155 2.76 -2.51 9.24
C ILE A 155 3.36 -3.29 8.06
N TRP A 156 4.50 -3.95 8.32
CA TRP A 156 5.14 -4.84 7.36
C TRP A 156 4.68 -6.28 7.56
N LYS A 157 4.34 -6.98 6.47
CA LYS A 157 4.03 -8.42 6.49
C LYS A 157 4.77 -9.16 5.39
N ASN A 158 5.11 -10.42 5.65
CA ASN A 158 5.64 -11.33 4.63
C ASN A 158 4.53 -12.25 4.10
N SER A 159 4.88 -13.09 3.11
CA SER A 159 3.98 -14.07 2.46
C SER A 159 3.32 -15.07 3.44
N ALA A 160 3.93 -15.31 4.61
CA ALA A 160 3.36 -16.14 5.67
C ALA A 160 2.40 -15.36 6.61
N GLY A 161 2.10 -14.09 6.31
CA GLY A 161 1.27 -13.22 7.17
C GLY A 161 1.96 -12.75 8.45
N LYS A 162 3.26 -13.05 8.64
CA LYS A 162 4.02 -12.64 9.81
C LYS A 162 4.34 -11.15 9.73
N THR A 163 4.02 -10.43 10.82
CA THR A 163 4.44 -9.04 10.98
C THR A 163 5.95 -8.94 11.19
N LEU A 164 6.58 -8.07 10.43
CA LEU A 164 8.01 -7.79 10.50
C LEU A 164 8.24 -6.47 11.22
N LYS A 165 9.35 -6.41 11.96
CA LYS A 165 9.76 -5.18 12.63
C LYS A 165 10.58 -4.34 11.66
N GLY A 166 10.07 -3.18 11.29
CA GLY A 166 10.82 -2.21 10.49
C GLY A 166 11.74 -1.35 11.34
N SER A 167 12.74 -0.78 10.68
CA SER A 167 13.63 0.24 11.23
C SER A 167 13.10 1.63 10.84
N LYS A 168 12.83 2.47 11.83
CA LYS A 168 12.40 3.86 11.60
C LYS A 168 13.60 4.71 11.22
N LEU A 169 13.57 5.27 10.01
CA LEU A 169 14.59 6.23 9.53
C LEU A 169 14.27 7.65 10.00
N ASN A 170 12.98 7.96 10.11
CA ASN A 170 12.42 9.20 10.68
C ASN A 170 10.96 8.92 11.09
N PRO A 171 10.21 9.89 11.66
CA PRO A 171 8.82 9.67 12.08
C PRO A 171 7.88 9.14 10.99
N THR A 172 8.16 9.46 9.72
CA THR A 172 7.28 9.15 8.57
C THR A 172 7.82 8.05 7.66
N ARG A 173 8.98 7.46 7.97
CA ARG A 173 9.65 6.47 7.10
C ARG A 173 10.07 5.25 7.88
N GLU A 174 9.68 4.10 7.38
CA GLU A 174 10.07 2.81 7.94
C GLU A 174 10.59 1.89 6.83
N SER A 175 11.65 1.15 7.13
CA SER A 175 12.23 0.18 6.21
C SER A 175 12.43 -1.18 6.83
N ILE A 176 12.36 -2.22 6.01
CA ILE A 176 12.82 -3.56 6.35
C ILE A 176 13.99 -3.96 5.47
N THR A 177 14.88 -4.79 5.99
CA THR A 177 15.97 -5.41 5.23
C THR A 177 15.54 -6.80 4.81
N VAL A 178 15.58 -7.07 3.52
CA VAL A 178 15.33 -8.37 2.92
C VAL A 178 16.67 -8.96 2.51
N LYS A 179 16.97 -10.18 2.98
CA LYS A 179 18.17 -10.92 2.62
C LYS A 179 17.82 -12.01 1.62
N ASN A 180 18.65 -12.20 0.62
CA ASN A 180 18.51 -13.30 -0.34
C ASN A 180 18.60 -14.64 0.40
N LYS A 181 17.50 -15.38 0.46
CA LYS A 181 17.42 -16.72 1.06
C LYS A 181 17.09 -17.81 0.05
N GLY A 182 17.05 -17.45 -1.23
CA GLY A 182 16.76 -18.38 -2.32
C GLY A 182 15.27 -18.80 -2.41
N ASN A 183 14.37 -18.17 -1.68
CA ASN A 183 12.93 -18.46 -1.75
C ASN A 183 12.19 -17.41 -2.60
N LEU A 184 12.27 -17.56 -3.90
CA LEU A 184 11.72 -16.63 -4.88
C LEU A 184 10.19 -16.42 -4.78
N LYS A 185 9.48 -17.29 -4.05
CA LYS A 185 8.02 -17.16 -3.83
C LYS A 185 7.65 -16.27 -2.65
N ASN A 186 8.62 -15.87 -1.83
CA ASN A 186 8.38 -14.91 -0.77
C ASN A 186 8.02 -13.55 -1.34
N PHE A 187 7.11 -12.86 -0.66
CA PHE A 187 6.78 -11.47 -0.94
C PHE A 187 6.59 -10.67 0.34
N TYR A 188 6.65 -9.37 0.20
CA TYR A 188 6.51 -8.42 1.29
C TYR A 188 5.46 -7.38 0.92
N THR A 189 4.67 -6.98 1.90
CA THR A 189 3.67 -5.92 1.78
C THR A 189 3.85 -4.90 2.88
N CYS A 190 3.54 -3.65 2.57
CA CYS A 190 3.42 -2.55 3.51
C CYS A 190 1.95 -2.18 3.64
N THR A 191 1.43 -2.12 4.86
CA THR A 191 0.08 -1.66 5.16
C THR A 191 0.16 -0.34 5.90
N LEU A 192 -0.55 0.67 5.40
CA LEU A 192 -0.76 1.94 6.09
C LEU A 192 -2.09 1.87 6.85
N LYS A 193 -2.11 2.42 8.06
CA LYS A 193 -3.30 2.41 8.90
C LYS A 193 -3.46 3.71 9.67
N ASN A 194 -4.67 4.25 9.65
CA ASN A 194 -5.11 5.28 10.58
C ASN A 194 -6.37 4.82 11.33
N ALA A 195 -7.03 5.73 12.05
CA ALA A 195 -8.19 5.39 12.86
C ALA A 195 -9.45 5.03 12.04
N VAL A 196 -9.51 5.39 10.75
CA VAL A 196 -10.71 5.24 9.90
C VAL A 196 -10.52 4.32 8.70
N SER A 197 -9.30 3.98 8.34
CA SER A 197 -9.02 3.15 7.15
C SER A 197 -7.68 2.43 7.23
N GLU A 198 -7.54 1.41 6.38
CA GLU A 198 -6.33 0.61 6.23
C GLU A 198 -6.19 0.24 4.74
N GLU A 199 -4.98 0.44 4.19
CA GLU A 199 -4.66 0.10 2.80
C GLU A 199 -3.32 -0.61 2.71
N THR A 200 -3.24 -1.62 1.84
CA THR A 200 -2.05 -2.46 1.66
C THR A 200 -1.47 -2.29 0.26
N SER A 201 -0.15 -2.24 0.18
CA SER A 201 0.59 -2.16 -1.08
C SER A 201 0.40 -3.39 -1.96
N ASP A 202 0.75 -3.27 -3.22
CA ASP A 202 1.04 -4.43 -4.04
C ASP A 202 2.22 -5.21 -3.44
N PRO A 203 2.24 -6.55 -3.58
CA PRO A 203 3.33 -7.36 -3.07
C PRO A 203 4.61 -7.13 -3.87
N VAL A 204 5.74 -7.08 -3.17
CA VAL A 204 7.09 -7.10 -3.77
C VAL A 204 7.68 -8.49 -3.54
N TYR A 205 7.94 -9.22 -4.60
CA TYR A 205 8.45 -10.59 -4.55
C TYR A 205 9.98 -10.61 -4.44
N GLU A 206 10.54 -11.62 -3.76
CA GLU A 206 11.98 -11.83 -3.72
C GLU A 206 12.57 -12.10 -5.12
N SER A 207 11.78 -12.70 -6.02
CA SER A 207 12.17 -12.87 -7.44
C SER A 207 12.46 -11.56 -8.17
N ASP A 208 11.80 -10.46 -7.75
CA ASP A 208 11.95 -9.16 -8.38
C ASP A 208 13.09 -8.35 -7.74
N LEU A 209 13.51 -8.75 -6.53
CA LEU A 209 14.58 -8.11 -5.77
C LEU A 209 15.96 -8.70 -6.07
N PHE A 210 16.03 -10.01 -6.32
CA PHE A 210 17.27 -10.73 -6.53
C PHE A 210 17.25 -11.39 -7.90
N GLU A 211 18.15 -10.97 -8.78
CA GLU A 211 18.33 -11.64 -10.07
C GLU A 211 18.68 -13.11 -9.84
N ASP A 212 18.02 -14.02 -10.55
CA ASP A 212 18.39 -15.42 -10.55
C ASP A 212 19.70 -15.62 -11.30
N VAL A 213 20.82 -15.50 -10.57
CA VAL A 213 22.18 -15.73 -11.08
C VAL A 213 22.31 -17.14 -11.66
N SER A 214 21.51 -18.09 -11.12
CA SER A 214 21.51 -19.50 -11.53
C SER A 214 21.16 -19.68 -13.01
N SER A 215 20.23 -18.90 -13.54
CA SER A 215 19.83 -19.03 -14.96
C SER A 215 20.88 -18.51 -15.93
N LYS A 216 21.58 -17.43 -15.57
CA LYS A 216 22.66 -16.84 -16.40
C LYS A 216 23.93 -17.74 -16.39
N GLU A 217 24.28 -18.28 -15.22
CA GLU A 217 25.38 -19.22 -15.09
C GLU A 217 25.10 -20.54 -15.84
N LEU A 218 23.87 -21.08 -15.69
CA LEU A 218 23.45 -22.29 -16.40
C LEU A 218 23.48 -22.10 -17.92
N LEU A 219 23.02 -20.96 -18.40
CA LEU A 219 23.08 -20.61 -19.83
C LEU A 219 24.54 -20.49 -20.32
N GLY A 220 25.41 -19.87 -19.53
CA GLY A 220 26.84 -19.78 -19.83
C GLY A 220 27.51 -21.17 -19.95
N ILE A 221 27.20 -22.07 -19.02
CA ILE A 221 27.69 -23.46 -19.02
C ILE A 221 27.18 -24.23 -20.25
N LEU A 222 25.89 -24.09 -20.58
CA LEU A 222 25.30 -24.73 -21.77
C LEU A 222 25.96 -24.25 -23.07
N ILE A 223 26.18 -22.93 -23.19
CA ILE A 223 26.91 -22.36 -24.35
C ILE A 223 28.34 -22.91 -24.43
N ALA A 224 29.04 -22.98 -23.30
CA ALA A 224 30.40 -23.54 -23.28
C ALA A 224 30.43 -25.02 -23.71
N ILE A 225 29.50 -25.85 -23.24
CA ILE A 225 29.37 -27.25 -23.61
C ILE A 225 29.08 -27.39 -25.12
N THR A 226 28.18 -26.57 -25.67
CA THR A 226 27.86 -26.62 -27.11
C THR A 226 29.06 -26.23 -27.98
N ILE A 227 29.84 -25.24 -27.57
CA ILE A 227 31.06 -24.84 -28.25
C ILE A 227 32.09 -26.01 -28.24
N ILE A 228 32.31 -26.65 -27.09
CA ILE A 228 33.19 -27.79 -26.95
C ILE A 228 32.75 -28.95 -27.86
N GLN A 229 31.45 -29.24 -27.92
CA GLN A 229 30.92 -30.27 -28.81
C GLN A 229 31.17 -29.96 -30.28
N ILE A 230 30.96 -28.71 -30.70
CA ILE A 230 31.27 -28.29 -32.08
C ILE A 230 32.75 -28.45 -32.40
N ILE A 231 33.66 -28.10 -31.47
CA ILE A 231 35.10 -28.28 -31.65
C ILE A 231 35.45 -29.77 -31.78
N ILE A 232 34.87 -30.63 -30.93
CA ILE A 232 35.09 -32.08 -30.98
C ILE A 232 34.61 -32.66 -32.31
N ILE A 233 33.40 -32.30 -32.75
CA ILE A 233 32.83 -32.74 -34.02
C ILE A 233 33.70 -32.27 -35.19
N SER A 234 34.14 -31.00 -35.16
CA SER A 234 35.02 -30.45 -36.17
C SER A 234 36.37 -31.19 -36.23
N PHE A 235 36.95 -31.53 -35.05
CA PHE A 235 38.20 -32.29 -34.95
C PHE A 235 38.02 -33.71 -35.48
N HIS A 236 36.94 -34.39 -35.14
CA HIS A 236 36.60 -35.70 -35.68
C HIS A 236 36.34 -35.65 -37.19
N PHE A 237 35.68 -34.61 -37.69
CA PHE A 237 35.47 -34.43 -39.13
C PHE A 237 36.79 -34.24 -39.91
N VAL A 238 37.75 -33.54 -39.33
CA VAL A 238 39.08 -33.39 -39.91
C VAL A 238 39.88 -34.67 -39.83
N GLN A 239 39.78 -35.49 -38.80
CA GLN A 239 40.50 -36.77 -38.61
C GLN A 239 39.84 -37.90 -39.40
N TYR A 240 38.52 -37.94 -39.53
CA TYR A 240 37.89 -38.92 -40.42
C TYR A 240 38.20 -38.53 -41.86
N LYS A 241 38.95 -39.37 -42.51
CA LYS A 241 39.09 -39.31 -43.97
C LYS A 241 37.72 -39.26 -44.56
N VAL A 242 37.31 -38.10 -45.04
CA VAL A 242 36.05 -37.94 -45.80
C VAL A 242 36.14 -39.00 -46.91
N SER A 243 35.21 -39.95 -46.85
CA SER A 243 35.28 -41.03 -47.88
C SER A 243 35.11 -40.39 -49.26
N PRO A 244 35.78 -40.90 -50.27
CA PRO A 244 35.63 -40.37 -51.64
C PRO A 244 34.14 -40.27 -52.07
N GLU A 245 33.29 -41.14 -51.53
CA GLU A 245 31.85 -41.17 -51.80
C GLU A 245 31.10 -39.99 -51.19
N PHE A 246 31.49 -39.54 -49.99
CA PHE A 246 30.90 -38.39 -49.37
C PHE A 246 31.30 -37.07 -50.04
N ILE A 247 32.55 -36.97 -50.51
CA ILE A 247 32.98 -35.80 -51.27
C ILE A 247 32.20 -35.72 -52.57
N LYS A 248 32.01 -36.81 -53.26
CA LYS A 248 31.20 -36.86 -54.49
C LYS A 248 29.74 -36.55 -54.26
N PHE A 249 29.15 -36.98 -53.12
CA PHE A 249 27.77 -36.63 -52.72
C PHE A 249 27.63 -35.14 -52.50
N VAL A 250 28.58 -34.46 -51.81
CA VAL A 250 28.56 -33.03 -51.54
C VAL A 250 28.75 -32.23 -52.84
N GLU A 251 29.63 -32.63 -53.70
CA GLU A 251 29.89 -32.05 -55.04
C GLU A 251 28.59 -32.11 -55.90
N ASP A 252 27.93 -33.28 -55.89
CA ASP A 252 26.74 -33.51 -56.72
C ASP A 252 25.47 -32.77 -56.21
N HIS A 253 25.35 -32.51 -54.87
CA HIS A 253 24.12 -32.01 -54.25
C HIS A 253 24.22 -30.60 -53.65
N CYS A 254 25.44 -30.06 -53.47
CA CYS A 254 25.64 -28.74 -52.83
C CYS A 254 26.67 -27.87 -53.59
N PRO A 255 26.38 -27.44 -54.79
CA PRO A 255 27.37 -26.71 -55.64
C PRO A 255 27.76 -25.35 -55.06
N LEU A 256 26.96 -24.77 -54.10
CA LEU A 256 27.28 -23.53 -53.43
C LEU A 256 28.44 -23.61 -52.42
N ILE A 257 28.88 -24.79 -52.04
CA ILE A 257 29.94 -25.02 -51.04
C ILE A 257 31.31 -25.26 -51.68
N GLU A 258 31.35 -25.51 -52.96
CA GLU A 258 32.57 -25.81 -53.74
C GLU A 258 33.69 -24.76 -53.56
N GLY A 259 33.29 -23.45 -53.53
CA GLY A 259 34.22 -22.34 -53.32
C GLY A 259 34.88 -22.26 -51.94
N LEU A 260 34.23 -22.84 -50.90
CA LEU A 260 34.70 -22.80 -49.52
C LEU A 260 35.65 -23.96 -49.17
N TYR A 261 35.49 -25.12 -49.81
CA TYR A 261 36.31 -26.34 -49.53
C TYR A 261 37.47 -26.61 -50.53
N SER A 262 37.44 -25.92 -51.64
CA SER A 262 38.54 -26.09 -52.68
C SER A 262 39.94 -25.90 -52.11
N PRO A 263 40.28 -24.90 -51.29
CA PRO A 263 41.60 -24.73 -50.71
C PRO A 263 42.00 -25.83 -49.71
N VAL A 264 40.98 -26.35 -48.96
CA VAL A 264 41.22 -27.42 -47.97
C VAL A 264 41.44 -28.75 -48.60
N LEU A 265 40.71 -29.07 -49.65
CA LEU A 265 40.90 -30.29 -50.44
C LEU A 265 42.26 -30.33 -51.22
N ALA A 266 42.70 -29.19 -51.72
CA ALA A 266 44.01 -29.06 -52.35
C ALA A 266 45.16 -29.40 -51.38
N ASN A 267 45.04 -28.87 -50.13
CA ASN A 267 46.06 -29.12 -49.08
C ASN A 267 46.08 -30.60 -48.62
N ILE A 268 44.91 -31.24 -48.55
CA ILE A 268 44.80 -32.68 -48.19
C ILE A 268 45.37 -33.55 -49.28
N ASN A 269 45.19 -33.23 -50.54
CA ASN A 269 45.72 -33.99 -51.65
C ASN A 269 47.25 -33.84 -51.80
N GLU A 270 47.81 -32.67 -51.49
CA GLU A 270 49.30 -32.50 -51.46
C GLU A 270 49.90 -33.31 -50.30
N ARG A 271 49.32 -33.34 -49.13
CA ARG A 271 49.78 -34.17 -48.01
C ARG A 271 49.70 -35.70 -48.34
N ARG A 272 48.66 -36.10 -49.06
CA ARG A 272 48.60 -37.53 -49.55
C ARG A 272 49.71 -37.94 -50.51
N LYS A 273 50.15 -37.05 -51.39
CA LYS A 273 51.28 -37.31 -52.31
C LYS A 273 52.63 -37.42 -51.59
N SER A 274 52.77 -36.71 -50.46
CA SER A 274 54.03 -36.74 -49.69
C SER A 274 54.17 -38.00 -48.81
N TYR A 275 53.11 -38.79 -48.60
CA TYR A 275 53.09 -39.98 -47.74
C TYR A 275 52.98 -41.29 -48.49
N SER A 276 53.34 -41.32 -49.80
CA SER A 276 53.46 -42.56 -50.52
C SER A 276 54.89 -43.17 -50.25
N PRO A 277 54.97 -44.31 -49.52
CA PRO A 277 56.30 -44.95 -49.34
C PRO A 277 56.79 -45.47 -50.69
N ARG A 278 57.96 -45.07 -51.01
CA ARG A 278 58.73 -45.75 -52.11
C ARG A 278 58.93 -47.19 -51.67
N MET A 279 58.24 -48.14 -52.33
CA MET A 279 58.66 -49.52 -52.34
C MET A 279 59.78 -49.66 -53.36
N ALA A 280 60.94 -49.97 -52.86
CA ALA A 280 62.00 -50.59 -53.61
C ALA A 280 62.10 -52.04 -53.19
#